data_e6d7585d06c536ff1a5d863a64ed7772
#
_entry.id   e6d7585d06c536ff1a5d863a64ed7772
#
_cell.length_a   1.000
_cell.length_b   1.000
_cell.length_c   1.000
_cell.angle_alpha   90.00
_cell.angle_beta   90.00
_cell.angle_gamma   90.00
#
_symmetry.space_group_name_H-M   'P 1'
#
loop_
_entity.id
_entity.type
_entity.pdbx_description
1 polymer ?
#
loop_
_entity_poly.entity_id
_entity_poly.type
_entity_poly.pdbx_seq_one_letter_code
_entity_poly.pdbx_strand_id
1 'polypeptide(L)'
;MAPMLPQLFFLHFEGTSFVAEDEEGDLAAFLCGFLSQTDSDEAYIHFVGVSPEHRGGGVGRTLYERFFDEVRARGRSVVRCVTSPANEGSVTFHEALGFEIDRVAKDYDGPGEDRVLLVKRLS
;
A
#
# COMPACT_ATOMS: atom_id res chain seq x y z
N MET A 1 -1.14 -19.76 -9.92
CA MET A 1 -0.44 -19.92 -10.09
C MET A 1 0.38 -19.35 -9.59
N ALA A 2 0.58 -19.62 -8.83
CA ALA A 2 1.48 -19.10 -8.24
C ALA A 2 2.36 -18.68 -8.99
N PRO A 3 2.29 -19.00 -9.81
CA PRO A 3 3.25 -18.78 -10.69
C PRO A 3 3.48 -17.38 -11.10
N MET A 4 2.53 -16.54 -10.87
CA MET A 4 2.73 -15.18 -11.24
C MET A 4 3.85 -14.51 -10.47
N LEU A 5 3.92 -14.77 -9.19
CA LEU A 5 4.93 -14.13 -8.37
C LEU A 5 6.37 -14.46 -8.73
N PRO A 6 6.71 -15.69 -9.06
CA PRO A 6 8.09 -15.95 -9.45
C PRO A 6 8.50 -15.25 -10.73
N GLN A 7 7.55 -14.76 -11.50
CA GLN A 7 7.84 -14.11 -12.74
C GLN A 7 7.96 -12.60 -12.60
N LEU A 8 7.76 -12.08 -11.40
CA LEU A 8 7.85 -10.64 -11.16
C LEU A 8 9.17 -10.33 -10.49
N PHE A 9 9.74 -9.20 -10.89
CA PHE A 9 10.96 -8.72 -10.28
C PHE A 9 10.65 -7.49 -9.47
N PHE A 10 11.18 -7.43 -8.26
CA PHE A 10 10.99 -6.27 -7.43
C PHE A 10 12.19 -5.37 -7.57
N LEU A 11 11.96 -4.23 -8.17
CA LEU A 11 12.96 -3.19 -8.24
C LEU A 11 12.63 -2.24 -7.11
N HIS A 12 13.52 -2.07 -6.21
CA HIS A 12 13.23 -1.20 -5.10
C HIS A 12 13.97 0.10 -5.28
N PHE A 13 13.46 1.12 -4.66
CA PHE A 13 14.12 2.37 -4.63
C PHE A 13 14.57 2.56 -3.22
N GLU A 14 14.40 3.54 -2.59
CA GLU A 14 14.93 3.90 -1.31
C GLU A 14 14.13 3.29 -0.17
N GLY A 15 14.27 2.03 0.03
CA GLY A 15 13.82 1.36 1.23
C GLY A 15 12.33 1.14 1.39
N THR A 16 11.52 2.12 1.15
CA THR A 16 10.09 2.03 1.45
C THR A 16 9.21 2.21 0.23
N SER A 17 9.81 2.20 -0.97
CA SER A 17 9.05 2.25 -2.21
C SER A 17 9.50 1.10 -3.09
N PHE A 18 8.55 0.47 -3.77
CA PHE A 18 8.81 -0.75 -4.53
C PHE A 18 8.13 -0.70 -5.88
N VAL A 19 8.77 -1.34 -6.85
CA VAL A 19 8.19 -1.52 -8.17
C VAL A 19 8.24 -3.01 -8.49
N ALA A 20 7.21 -3.53 -9.11
CA ALA A 20 7.18 -4.90 -9.59
C ALA A 20 7.04 -4.87 -11.11
N GLU A 21 7.91 -5.61 -11.77
CA GLU A 21 7.86 -5.77 -13.21
C GLU A 21 7.55 -7.23 -13.55
N ASP A 22 6.87 -7.46 -14.67
CA ASP A 22 6.61 -8.82 -15.11
C ASP A 22 7.82 -9.34 -15.89
N GLU A 23 7.72 -10.56 -16.39
CA GLU A 23 8.82 -11.20 -17.12
C GLU A 23 9.27 -10.40 -18.35
N GLU A 24 8.38 -9.60 -18.90
CA GLU A 24 8.65 -8.84 -20.10
C GLU A 24 9.24 -7.47 -19.79
N GLY A 25 9.39 -7.15 -18.52
CA GLY A 25 9.92 -5.87 -18.11
C GLY A 25 8.87 -4.77 -18.00
N ASP A 26 7.60 -5.11 -18.19
CA ASP A 26 6.53 -4.12 -18.09
C ASP A 26 6.13 -3.92 -16.64
N LEU A 27 5.76 -2.68 -16.31
CA LEU A 27 5.36 -2.35 -14.96
C LEU A 27 4.06 -3.06 -14.59
N ALA A 28 4.12 -3.91 -13.59
CA ALA A 28 2.94 -4.62 -13.10
C ALA A 28 2.29 -3.89 -11.94
N ALA A 29 3.08 -3.31 -11.05
CA ALA A 29 2.55 -2.62 -9.88
C ALA A 29 3.64 -1.77 -9.24
N PHE A 30 3.21 -0.81 -8.43
CA PHE A 30 4.16 -0.03 -7.63
C PHE A 30 3.51 0.37 -6.31
N LEU A 31 4.35 0.63 -5.33
CA LEU A 31 3.93 1.13 -4.03
C LEU A 31 4.94 2.18 -3.60
N CYS A 32 4.44 3.38 -3.29
CA CYS A 32 5.28 4.45 -2.78
C CYS A 32 4.90 4.73 -1.34
N GLY A 33 5.86 4.57 -0.44
CA GLY A 33 5.63 4.80 0.97
C GLY A 33 6.80 5.51 1.61
N PHE A 34 6.61 5.91 2.87
CA PHE A 34 7.65 6.59 3.61
C PHE A 34 7.44 6.38 5.11
N LEU A 35 8.47 6.66 5.88
CA LEU A 35 8.37 6.67 7.33
C LEU A 35 7.96 8.07 7.76
N SER A 36 7.05 8.14 8.73
CA SER A 36 6.61 9.44 9.22
C SER A 36 7.78 10.15 9.90
N GLN A 37 7.93 11.44 9.59
CA GLN A 37 8.94 12.24 10.25
C GLN A 37 8.41 12.82 11.56
N THR A 38 7.10 12.80 11.73
CA THR A 38 6.45 13.36 12.91
C THR A 38 6.21 12.33 13.99
N ASP A 39 5.76 11.14 13.58
CA ASP A 39 5.46 10.06 14.52
C ASP A 39 6.46 8.93 14.30
N SER A 40 7.29 8.66 15.29
CA SER A 40 8.40 7.72 15.13
C SER A 40 7.95 6.26 15.05
N ASP A 41 6.69 5.98 15.27
CA ASP A 41 6.17 4.61 15.19
C ASP A 41 5.36 4.36 13.93
N GLU A 42 5.15 5.37 13.10
CA GLU A 42 4.27 5.26 11.94
C GLU A 42 5.00 5.28 10.61
N ALA A 43 4.45 4.55 9.68
CA ALA A 43 4.83 4.60 8.28
C ALA A 43 3.56 4.86 7.47
N TYR A 44 3.72 5.34 6.26
CA TYR A 44 2.60 5.80 5.46
C TYR A 44 2.74 5.29 4.04
N ILE A 45 1.65 4.76 3.49
CA ILE A 45 1.59 4.39 2.09
C ILE A 45 0.90 5.54 1.36
N HIS A 46 1.63 6.15 0.44
CA HIS A 46 1.13 7.33 -0.27
C HIS A 46 0.43 6.94 -1.57
N PHE A 47 1.01 6.02 -2.31
CA PHE A 47 0.52 5.66 -3.63
C PHE A 47 0.72 4.19 -3.90
N VAL A 48 -0.29 3.55 -4.47
CA VAL A 48 -0.19 2.17 -4.94
C VAL A 48 -0.92 2.10 -6.28
N GLY A 49 -0.32 1.43 -7.24
CA GLY A 49 -0.97 1.17 -8.51
C GLY A 49 -0.69 -0.24 -8.96
N VAL A 50 -1.70 -0.87 -9.56
CA VAL A 50 -1.56 -2.21 -10.16
C VAL A 50 -2.14 -2.11 -11.55
N SER A 51 -1.38 -2.56 -12.55
CA SER A 51 -1.88 -2.48 -13.92
C SER A 51 -3.10 -3.39 -14.06
N PRO A 52 -4.05 -3.03 -14.94
CA PRO A 52 -5.28 -3.82 -15.07
C PRO A 52 -5.02 -5.28 -15.42
N GLU A 53 -3.94 -5.56 -16.14
CA GLU A 53 -3.61 -6.92 -16.57
C GLU A 53 -3.13 -7.79 -15.41
N HIS A 54 -2.70 -7.17 -14.33
CA HIS A 54 -2.12 -7.89 -13.19
C HIS A 54 -3.02 -7.87 -11.96
N ARG A 55 -4.21 -7.28 -12.08
CA ARG A 55 -5.14 -7.26 -10.96
C ARG A 55 -5.68 -8.65 -10.71
N GLY A 56 -5.85 -8.96 -9.43
CA GLY A 56 -6.34 -10.28 -9.06
C GLY A 56 -5.26 -11.34 -8.95
N GLY A 57 -4.02 -11.01 -9.31
CA GLY A 57 -2.92 -11.97 -9.23
C GLY A 57 -2.15 -11.92 -7.94
N GLY A 58 -2.54 -11.07 -7.00
CA GLY A 58 -1.87 -11.00 -5.71
C GLY A 58 -0.66 -10.09 -5.67
N VAL A 59 -0.33 -9.39 -6.76
CA VAL A 59 0.86 -8.56 -6.78
C VAL A 59 0.73 -7.37 -5.82
N GLY A 60 -0.47 -6.79 -5.74
CA GLY A 60 -0.71 -5.68 -4.82
C GLY A 60 -0.50 -6.11 -3.37
N ARG A 61 -1.08 -7.25 -3.01
CA ARG A 61 -0.90 -7.80 -1.66
C ARG A 61 0.57 -8.06 -1.36
N THR A 62 1.30 -8.59 -2.33
CA THR A 62 2.72 -8.87 -2.15
C THR A 62 3.51 -7.60 -1.88
N LEU A 63 3.19 -6.52 -2.60
CA LEU A 63 3.86 -5.25 -2.36
C LEU A 63 3.56 -4.71 -0.96
N TYR A 64 2.30 -4.83 -0.52
CA TYR A 64 1.93 -4.41 0.83
C TYR A 64 2.68 -5.21 1.88
N GLU A 65 2.78 -6.53 1.70
CA GLU A 65 3.48 -7.37 2.66
C GLU A 65 4.96 -7.05 2.72
N ARG A 66 5.56 -6.74 1.57
CA ARG A 66 6.94 -6.29 1.54
C ARG A 66 7.10 -4.98 2.30
N PHE A 67 6.15 -4.07 2.13
CA PHE A 67 6.18 -2.80 2.85
C PHE A 67 6.07 -3.03 4.35
N PHE A 68 5.16 -3.91 4.77
CA PHE A 68 5.01 -4.21 6.20
C PHE A 68 6.30 -4.79 6.78
N ASP A 69 6.95 -5.70 6.05
CA ASP A 69 8.20 -6.29 6.51
C ASP A 69 9.29 -5.22 6.66
N GLU A 70 9.35 -4.30 5.72
CA GLU A 70 10.33 -3.23 5.77
C GLU A 70 10.06 -2.30 6.94
N VAL A 71 8.79 -2.00 7.20
CA VAL A 71 8.39 -1.15 8.32
C VAL A 71 8.79 -1.80 9.64
N ARG A 72 8.52 -3.10 9.77
CA ARG A 72 8.93 -3.84 10.97
C ARG A 72 10.44 -3.83 11.15
N ALA A 73 11.15 -4.02 10.06
CA ALA A 73 12.62 -4.05 10.10
C ALA A 73 13.20 -2.70 10.54
N ARG A 74 12.44 -1.63 10.32
CA ARG A 74 12.86 -0.30 10.74
C ARG A 74 12.32 0.08 12.12
N GLY A 75 11.74 -0.88 12.82
CA GLY A 75 11.30 -0.70 14.19
C GLY A 75 9.98 0.05 14.35
N ARG A 76 9.18 0.11 13.31
CA ARG A 76 7.89 0.79 13.38
C ARG A 76 6.76 -0.22 13.37
N SER A 77 5.64 0.13 13.96
CA SER A 77 4.55 -0.83 14.17
C SER A 77 3.22 -0.37 13.62
N VAL A 78 3.11 0.80 13.04
CA VAL A 78 1.84 1.33 12.55
C VAL A 78 1.99 1.75 11.09
N VAL A 79 1.05 1.31 10.26
CA VAL A 79 1.00 1.74 8.86
C VAL A 79 -0.32 2.46 8.64
N ARG A 80 -0.25 3.61 8.02
CA ARG A 80 -1.44 4.40 7.69
C ARG A 80 -1.52 4.63 6.20
N CYS A 81 -2.74 4.80 5.70
CA CYS A 81 -2.97 5.22 4.33
C CYS A 81 -4.33 5.91 4.24
N VAL A 82 -4.60 6.49 3.08
CA VAL A 82 -5.79 7.28 2.86
C VAL A 82 -6.41 6.85 1.53
N THR A 83 -7.73 6.77 1.48
CA THR A 83 -8.42 6.48 0.22
C THR A 83 -9.70 7.30 0.14
N SER A 84 -10.29 7.38 -1.05
CA SER A 84 -11.54 8.09 -1.24
C SER A 84 -12.71 7.25 -0.75
N PRO A 85 -13.73 7.85 -0.08
CA PRO A 85 -14.93 7.10 0.31
C PRO A 85 -15.65 6.46 -0.86
N ALA A 86 -15.52 7.05 -2.06
CA ALA A 86 -16.17 6.52 -3.24
C ALA A 86 -15.48 5.26 -3.78
N ASN A 87 -14.29 4.97 -3.29
CA ASN A 87 -13.53 3.81 -3.76
C ASN A 87 -13.75 2.63 -2.81
N GLU A 88 -14.92 2.01 -2.92
CA GLU A 88 -15.28 0.90 -2.03
C GLU A 88 -14.35 -0.30 -2.21
N GLY A 89 -13.89 -0.52 -3.43
CA GLY A 89 -12.95 -1.61 -3.69
C GLY A 89 -11.64 -1.44 -2.94
N SER A 90 -11.16 -0.21 -2.85
CA SER A 90 -9.95 0.08 -2.10
C SER A 90 -10.15 -0.16 -0.62
N VAL A 91 -11.28 0.29 -0.06
CA VAL A 91 -11.58 0.07 1.36
C VAL A 91 -11.62 -1.43 1.66
N THR A 92 -12.34 -2.20 0.83
CA THR A 92 -12.45 -3.64 1.02
C THR A 92 -11.08 -4.32 0.93
N PHE A 93 -10.27 -3.92 -0.03
CA PHE A 93 -8.94 -4.47 -0.20
C PHE A 93 -8.07 -4.23 1.05
N HIS A 94 -8.13 -3.01 1.57
CA HIS A 94 -7.34 -2.68 2.75
C HIS A 94 -7.84 -3.41 3.99
N GLU A 95 -9.16 -3.54 4.13
CA GLU A 95 -9.70 -4.30 5.27
C GLU A 95 -9.28 -5.76 5.20
N ALA A 96 -9.22 -6.33 4.01
CA ALA A 96 -8.74 -7.70 3.85
C ALA A 96 -7.28 -7.86 4.24
N LEU A 97 -6.49 -6.78 4.17
CA LEU A 97 -5.11 -6.80 4.60
C LEU A 97 -4.94 -6.49 6.08
N GLY A 98 -6.04 -6.26 6.79
CA GLY A 98 -6.00 -6.00 8.22
C GLY A 98 -6.02 -4.53 8.61
N PHE A 99 -6.26 -3.64 7.67
CA PHE A 99 -6.45 -2.23 8.01
C PHE A 99 -7.84 -2.02 8.60
N GLU A 100 -7.92 -1.06 9.49
CA GLU A 100 -9.19 -0.63 10.07
C GLU A 100 -9.45 0.81 9.66
N ILE A 101 -10.72 1.17 9.57
CA ILE A 101 -11.07 2.56 9.30
C ILE A 101 -10.88 3.33 10.60
N ASP A 102 -9.97 4.29 10.58
CA ASP A 102 -9.76 5.15 11.74
C ASP A 102 -10.85 6.22 11.78
N ARG A 103 -11.07 6.90 10.66
CA ARG A 103 -12.17 7.85 10.54
C ARG A 103 -12.31 8.30 9.09
N VAL A 104 -13.43 8.96 8.81
CA VAL A 104 -13.62 9.65 7.54
C VAL A 104 -13.39 11.13 7.81
N ALA A 105 -12.41 11.71 7.13
CA ALA A 105 -12.05 13.10 7.33
C ALA A 105 -12.66 13.96 6.22
N LYS A 106 -13.55 14.87 6.60
CA LYS A 106 -14.19 15.77 5.64
C LYS A 106 -13.17 16.77 5.12
N ASP A 107 -13.26 17.02 3.82
CA ASP A 107 -12.42 18.04 3.17
C ASP A 107 -10.94 17.85 3.42
N TYR A 108 -10.51 16.61 3.61
CA TYR A 108 -9.12 16.29 3.96
C TYR A 108 -8.14 16.82 2.92
N ASP A 109 -8.47 16.65 1.64
CA ASP A 109 -7.60 17.09 0.55
C ASP A 109 -8.17 18.31 -0.17
N GLY A 110 -9.12 19.00 0.45
CA GLY A 110 -9.73 20.20 -0.11
C GLY A 110 -11.24 20.13 -0.04
N PRO A 111 -11.95 21.19 -0.37
CA PRO A 111 -13.41 21.20 -0.30
C PRO A 111 -14.04 20.09 -1.11
N GLY A 112 -14.88 19.29 -0.48
CA GLY A 112 -15.54 18.16 -1.13
C GLY A 112 -14.65 16.94 -1.31
N GLU A 113 -13.40 17.00 -0.85
CA GLU A 113 -12.45 15.90 -1.01
C GLU A 113 -12.29 15.15 0.30
N ASP A 114 -13.36 14.46 0.70
CA ASP A 114 -13.33 13.66 1.93
C ASP A 114 -12.45 12.43 1.71
N ARG A 115 -11.84 11.94 2.79
CA ARG A 115 -10.97 10.77 2.71
C ARG A 115 -11.26 9.82 3.85
N VAL A 116 -11.10 8.52 3.56
CA VAL A 116 -11.15 7.49 4.59
C VAL A 116 -9.73 7.27 5.07
N LEU A 117 -9.51 7.45 6.35
CA LEU A 117 -8.20 7.26 6.95
C LEU A 117 -8.14 5.84 7.50
N LEU A 118 -7.15 5.09 7.04
CA LEU A 118 -7.01 3.68 7.39
C LEU A 118 -5.74 3.47 8.20
N VAL A 119 -5.79 2.52 9.12
CA VAL A 119 -4.66 2.23 9.99
C VAL A 119 -4.52 0.73 10.17
N LYS A 120 -3.29 0.24 10.15
CA LYS A 120 -2.98 -1.15 10.47
C LYS A 120 -1.87 -1.17 11.51
N ARG A 121 -2.10 -1.92 12.58
CA ARG A 121 -1.06 -2.15 13.57
C ARG A 121 -0.37 -3.46 13.26
N LEU A 122 0.94 -3.40 13.17
CA LEU A 122 1.75 -4.58 12.89
C LEU A 122 2.10 -5.25 14.21
N SER A 123 2.12 -6.55 14.20
CA SER A 123 2.47 -7.28 15.41
C SER A 123 3.94 -7.66 15.43
#